data_ba5b1b990d8de8cc439a3f5650cb50cd
#
_entry.id   ba5b1b990d8de8cc439a3f5650cb50cd
#
_cell.length_a   1.000
_cell.length_b   1.000
_cell.length_c   1.000
_cell.angle_alpha   90.00
_cell.angle_beta   90.00
_cell.angle_gamma   90.00
#
_symmetry.space_group_name_H-M   'P 1'
#
loop_
_entity.id
_entity.type
_entity.pdbx_description
1 polymer ?
#
loop_
_entity_poly.entity_id
_entity_poly.type
_entity_poly.pdbx_seq_one_letter_code
_entity_poly.pdbx_strand_id
1 'polypeptide(L)'
;MVMMAIVCVAFLTGCGKSAKEGENAPDKSKDNKEAVTESAEAQDDSESADTDEMIGLYDVTSNWKQTTINVSPKGAKANIQDFAQALCSQYDSFEPNEKILKYIAAPKSYDEHEELYRVESDITNGYIRSMLLTEVARETQMCYWNRKNGHSLVGVFMVNGSENEKSENVFMFYDYDPKTNIMTPDMDVYKVVEKVAIDKAFDDYGLVLPQKGKDIVVNLYTDNGEDGCDVTEKTLKWTGDTFTLVAN
;
A
#
# COMPACT_ATOMS: atom_id res chain seq x y z
N MET A 1 26.73 2.47 -21.49
CA MET A 1 25.40 2.87 -21.95
C MET A 1 24.50 1.64 -21.75
N VAL A 2 23.90 1.52 -20.58
CA VAL A 2 23.03 0.39 -20.22
C VAL A 2 21.61 0.94 -20.23
N MET A 3 20.83 0.43 -21.16
CA MET A 3 19.42 0.75 -21.36
C MET A 3 18.64 0.10 -20.23
N MET A 4 18.15 0.89 -19.28
CA MET A 4 17.31 0.44 -18.19
C MET A 4 15.87 0.39 -18.71
N ALA A 5 15.40 -0.82 -18.98
CA ALA A 5 14.01 -1.03 -19.35
C ALA A 5 13.14 -0.75 -18.10
N ILE A 6 12.41 0.34 -18.14
CA ILE A 6 11.35 0.63 -17.18
C ILE A 6 10.20 -0.29 -17.55
N VAL A 7 9.99 -1.31 -16.74
CA VAL A 7 8.77 -2.12 -16.81
C VAL A 7 7.68 -1.31 -16.14
N CYS A 8 6.90 -0.58 -16.94
CA CYS A 8 5.62 -0.05 -16.50
C CYS A 8 4.68 -1.24 -16.33
N VAL A 9 4.46 -1.68 -15.11
CA VAL A 9 3.34 -2.56 -14.79
C VAL A 9 2.10 -1.68 -14.80
N ALA A 10 1.44 -1.61 -15.93
CA ALA A 10 0.12 -1.02 -16.03
C ALA A 10 -0.85 -2.02 -15.37
N PHE A 11 -1.39 -1.66 -14.23
CA PHE A 11 -2.50 -2.37 -13.63
C PHE A 11 -3.75 -2.07 -14.43
N LEU A 12 -4.20 -3.03 -15.23
CA LEU A 12 -5.47 -2.98 -15.92
C LEU A 12 -6.58 -3.30 -14.92
N THR A 13 -7.18 -2.29 -14.34
CA THR A 13 -8.44 -2.45 -13.60
C THR A 13 -9.56 -2.55 -14.61
N GLY A 14 -9.99 -3.77 -14.91
CA GLY A 14 -11.16 -4.02 -15.76
C GLY A 14 -12.44 -3.58 -15.07
N CYS A 15 -13.04 -2.49 -15.51
CA CYS A 15 -14.41 -2.10 -15.18
C CYS A 15 -15.40 -3.01 -15.90
N GLY A 16 -15.87 -4.06 -15.21
CA GLY A 16 -16.95 -4.93 -15.73
C GLY A 16 -18.30 -4.25 -15.67
N LYS A 17 -18.84 -3.78 -16.79
CA LYS A 17 -20.23 -3.37 -16.93
C LYS A 17 -21.12 -4.61 -17.00
N SER A 18 -22.02 -4.75 -16.01
CA SER A 18 -23.17 -5.67 -16.05
C SER A 18 -24.20 -5.19 -17.07
N ALA A 19 -24.34 -5.90 -18.18
CA ALA A 19 -25.44 -5.71 -19.11
C ALA A 19 -26.67 -6.49 -18.65
N LYS A 20 -27.78 -5.79 -18.45
CA LYS A 20 -29.14 -6.33 -18.31
C LYS A 20 -29.72 -6.53 -19.71
N GLU A 21 -30.29 -7.72 -19.94
CA GLU A 21 -31.44 -8.00 -20.85
C GLU A 21 -31.83 -9.44 -20.54
N GLY A 22 -33.07 -9.87 -20.28
CA GLY A 22 -34.36 -9.43 -20.69
C GLY A 22 -35.19 -10.68 -20.99
N GLU A 23 -36.26 -10.88 -20.23
CA GLU A 23 -37.51 -11.61 -20.55
C GLU A 23 -37.50 -13.03 -21.17
N ASN A 24 -38.06 -14.03 -20.49
CA ASN A 24 -39.44 -14.54 -20.74
C ASN A 24 -39.74 -15.79 -19.89
N ALA A 25 -40.85 -15.77 -19.18
CA ALA A 25 -41.62 -16.90 -18.67
C ALA A 25 -42.62 -17.33 -19.76
N PRO A 26 -43.52 -18.33 -19.60
CA PRO A 26 -43.78 -19.25 -18.49
C PRO A 26 -43.99 -20.74 -18.95
N ASP A 27 -44.18 -21.72 -18.09
CA ASP A 27 -45.38 -22.55 -17.95
C ASP A 27 -45.23 -23.72 -16.94
N LYS A 28 -46.25 -23.80 -16.08
CA LYS A 28 -46.99 -24.82 -15.38
C LYS A 28 -46.50 -26.30 -15.37
N SER A 29 -46.47 -26.94 -14.25
CA SER A 29 -47.54 -27.68 -13.58
C SER A 29 -47.06 -28.78 -12.62
N LYS A 30 -47.72 -28.78 -11.47
CA LYS A 30 -48.41 -29.84 -10.71
C LYS A 30 -47.61 -30.89 -9.91
N ASP A 31 -47.94 -30.79 -8.61
CA ASP A 31 -48.35 -31.82 -7.64
C ASP A 31 -47.51 -33.10 -7.45
N ASN A 32 -46.96 -33.33 -6.22
CA ASN A 32 -47.66 -34.16 -5.23
C ASN A 32 -46.85 -34.26 -3.90
N LYS A 33 -47.63 -34.34 -2.83
CA LYS A 33 -47.42 -34.66 -1.44
C LYS A 33 -46.45 -35.84 -1.20
N GLU A 34 -45.66 -35.79 -0.15
CA GLU A 34 -45.93 -36.46 1.14
C GLU A 34 -44.79 -36.23 2.12
N ALA A 35 -45.19 -36.11 3.38
CA ALA A 35 -44.36 -35.88 4.55
C ALA A 35 -43.57 -37.12 4.98
N VAL A 36 -42.34 -36.95 5.45
CA VAL A 36 -41.80 -37.70 6.59
C VAL A 36 -40.79 -36.81 7.32
N THR A 37 -41.05 -36.64 8.58
CA THR A 37 -40.20 -36.08 9.64
C THR A 37 -38.97 -36.96 9.87
N GLU A 38 -37.77 -36.38 9.86
CA GLU A 38 -36.71 -36.85 10.75
C GLU A 38 -35.64 -35.75 10.88
N SER A 39 -35.38 -35.46 12.12
CA SER A 39 -34.38 -34.53 12.66
C SER A 39 -32.96 -34.97 12.31
N ALA A 40 -32.19 -34.10 11.68
CA ALA A 40 -30.74 -34.17 11.69
C ALA A 40 -30.20 -32.77 11.88
N GLU A 41 -29.39 -32.63 12.88
CA GLU A 41 -28.62 -31.47 13.27
C GLU A 41 -27.83 -30.97 12.06
N ALA A 42 -28.17 -29.79 11.57
CA ALA A 42 -27.32 -29.05 10.64
C ALA A 42 -26.18 -28.45 11.48
N GLN A 43 -25.01 -29.01 11.35
CA GLN A 43 -23.78 -28.29 11.64
C GLN A 43 -23.74 -27.08 10.71
N ASP A 44 -23.82 -25.94 11.33
CA ASP A 44 -23.57 -24.63 10.70
C ASP A 44 -22.05 -24.52 10.51
N ASP A 45 -21.55 -25.11 9.43
CA ASP A 45 -20.26 -24.77 8.87
C ASP A 45 -20.37 -23.39 8.20
N SER A 46 -20.50 -22.36 9.02
CA SER A 46 -20.23 -21.01 8.56
C SER A 46 -18.72 -20.94 8.28
N GLU A 47 -18.36 -21.20 7.03
CA GLU A 47 -17.11 -20.75 6.47
C GLU A 47 -16.97 -19.26 6.84
N SER A 48 -16.13 -18.99 7.80
CA SER A 48 -15.62 -17.64 8.05
C SER A 48 -14.70 -17.30 6.89
N ALA A 49 -15.29 -16.87 5.78
CA ALA A 49 -14.55 -16.33 4.67
C ALA A 49 -13.81 -15.08 5.17
N ASP A 50 -12.51 -15.16 5.16
CA ASP A 50 -11.48 -14.15 4.98
C ASP A 50 -11.88 -12.66 5.19
N THR A 51 -12.39 -12.32 6.37
CA THR A 51 -12.49 -10.93 6.80
C THR A 51 -11.19 -10.42 7.46
N ASP A 52 -10.21 -11.31 7.71
CA ASP A 52 -8.98 -10.97 8.41
C ASP A 52 -8.01 -10.10 7.58
N GLU A 53 -8.08 -10.15 6.25
CA GLU A 53 -7.12 -9.42 5.40
C GLU A 53 -7.44 -7.92 5.26
N MET A 54 -8.71 -7.51 5.35
CA MET A 54 -9.08 -6.09 5.31
C MET A 54 -8.84 -5.35 6.63
N ILE A 55 -8.80 -6.05 7.76
CA ILE A 55 -8.62 -5.46 9.09
C ILE A 55 -7.28 -4.72 9.20
N GLY A 56 -6.27 -5.19 8.51
CA GLY A 56 -4.92 -4.68 8.62
C GLY A 56 -4.69 -3.27 8.10
N LEU A 57 -5.16 -2.98 6.92
CA LEU A 57 -5.06 -1.64 6.37
C LEU A 57 -5.92 -0.65 7.17
N TYR A 58 -7.07 -1.10 7.65
CA TYR A 58 -7.98 -0.29 8.45
C TYR A 58 -7.32 0.20 9.76
N ASP A 59 -6.54 -0.64 10.44
CA ASP A 59 -5.83 -0.23 11.66
C ASP A 59 -4.77 0.84 11.36
N VAL A 60 -3.98 0.66 10.32
CA VAL A 60 -3.00 1.66 9.88
C VAL A 60 -3.71 2.96 9.45
N THR A 61 -4.75 2.88 8.64
CA THR A 61 -5.43 4.07 8.08
C THR A 61 -6.16 4.89 9.12
N SER A 62 -6.75 4.24 10.12
CA SER A 62 -7.57 4.92 11.13
C SER A 62 -6.76 5.63 12.20
N ASN A 63 -5.59 5.09 12.59
CA ASN A 63 -4.89 5.49 13.81
C ASN A 63 -3.54 6.18 13.59
N TRP A 64 -2.89 6.02 12.43
CA TRP A 64 -1.52 6.49 12.25
C TRP A 64 -1.32 7.99 12.54
N LYS A 65 -2.30 8.83 12.21
CA LYS A 65 -2.22 10.30 12.39
C LYS A 65 -2.10 10.73 13.85
N GLN A 66 -2.37 9.83 14.80
CA GLN A 66 -2.34 10.08 16.23
C GLN A 66 -1.36 9.19 16.98
N THR A 67 -0.69 8.28 16.27
CA THR A 67 0.15 7.25 16.88
C THR A 67 1.62 7.63 16.83
N THR A 68 2.24 7.77 17.98
CA THR A 68 3.69 7.88 18.11
C THR A 68 4.31 6.50 18.25
N ILE A 69 5.46 6.29 17.62
CA ILE A 69 6.10 4.98 17.52
C ILE A 69 7.52 5.03 18.11
N ASN A 70 7.81 4.12 19.02
CA ASN A 70 9.16 3.97 19.56
C ASN A 70 10.03 3.18 18.58
N VAL A 71 11.19 3.73 18.27
CA VAL A 71 12.22 3.07 17.45
C VAL A 71 13.31 2.53 18.34
N SER A 72 13.77 1.31 18.08
CA SER A 72 14.88 0.69 18.78
C SER A 72 16.06 0.50 17.82
N PRO A 73 16.93 1.53 17.65
CA PRO A 73 18.05 1.44 16.72
C PRO A 73 19.01 0.32 17.10
N LYS A 74 19.39 -0.51 16.14
CA LYS A 74 20.40 -1.58 16.33
C LYS A 74 21.84 -1.05 16.25
N GLY A 75 22.02 0.17 15.76
CA GLY A 75 23.32 0.82 15.58
C GLY A 75 23.39 2.20 16.24
N ALA A 76 24.48 2.94 15.98
CA ALA A 76 24.65 4.30 16.49
C ALA A 76 23.64 5.31 15.92
N LYS A 77 23.01 4.98 14.79
CA LYS A 77 21.95 5.75 14.15
C LYS A 77 20.89 4.79 13.64
N ALA A 78 19.63 5.19 13.76
CA ALA A 78 18.54 4.46 13.14
C ALA A 78 18.68 4.47 11.61
N ASN A 79 18.28 3.38 11.00
CA ASN A 79 18.24 3.19 9.55
C ASN A 79 16.85 2.68 9.13
N ILE A 80 16.66 2.47 7.83
CA ILE A 80 15.36 2.07 7.28
C ILE A 80 14.83 0.74 7.84
N GLN A 81 15.70 -0.19 8.24
CA GLN A 81 15.29 -1.46 8.86
C GLN A 81 14.73 -1.23 10.27
N ASP A 82 15.34 -0.30 11.04
CA ASP A 82 14.86 0.02 12.38
C ASP A 82 13.48 0.69 12.32
N PHE A 83 13.25 1.56 11.32
CA PHE A 83 11.94 2.18 11.08
C PHE A 83 10.88 1.16 10.64
N ALA A 84 11.23 0.26 9.71
CA ALA A 84 10.33 -0.81 9.29
C ALA A 84 9.98 -1.73 10.46
N GLN A 85 10.96 -2.14 11.28
CA GLN A 85 10.73 -2.96 12.46
C GLN A 85 9.79 -2.27 13.45
N ALA A 86 9.95 -0.96 13.67
CA ALA A 86 9.11 -0.20 14.57
C ALA A 86 7.65 -0.14 14.09
N LEU A 87 7.44 0.06 12.78
CA LEU A 87 6.12 0.06 12.16
C LEU A 87 5.45 -1.31 12.23
N CYS A 88 6.18 -2.40 11.93
CA CYS A 88 5.67 -3.78 12.07
C CYS A 88 5.33 -4.13 13.53
N SER A 89 6.06 -3.58 14.50
CA SER A 89 5.76 -3.79 15.93
C SER A 89 4.56 -2.99 16.41
N GLN A 90 4.23 -1.89 15.72
CA GLN A 90 3.11 -1.03 16.07
C GLN A 90 1.80 -1.50 15.43
N TYR A 91 1.86 -2.05 14.22
CA TYR A 91 0.71 -2.43 13.42
C TYR A 91 0.85 -3.89 13.01
N ASP A 92 0.03 -4.78 13.58
CA ASP A 92 0.12 -6.24 13.39
C ASP A 92 0.03 -6.68 11.93
N SER A 93 -0.64 -5.89 11.14
CA SER A 93 -0.87 -6.13 9.71
C SER A 93 -0.09 -5.22 8.78
N PHE A 94 0.89 -4.47 9.32
CA PHE A 94 1.76 -3.67 8.48
C PHE A 94 2.66 -4.56 7.60
N GLU A 95 2.60 -4.36 6.31
CA GLU A 95 3.54 -4.95 5.37
C GLU A 95 4.71 -3.96 5.13
N PRO A 96 5.96 -4.37 5.27
CA PRO A 96 6.50 -5.73 5.39
C PRO A 96 6.37 -6.33 6.78
N ASN A 97 5.80 -7.54 6.84
CA ASN A 97 5.68 -8.29 8.10
C ASN A 97 7.03 -8.84 8.59
N GLU A 98 7.06 -9.47 9.78
CA GLU A 98 8.30 -10.02 10.37
C GLU A 98 9.04 -11.02 9.45
N LYS A 99 8.33 -11.76 8.59
CA LYS A 99 8.96 -12.68 7.63
C LYS A 99 9.77 -11.88 6.61
N ILE A 100 9.25 -10.77 6.13
CA ILE A 100 9.90 -9.90 5.15
C ILE A 100 11.07 -9.17 5.78
N LEU A 101 10.96 -8.73 7.04
CA LEU A 101 12.03 -8.03 7.75
C LEU A 101 13.35 -8.82 7.80
N LYS A 102 13.31 -10.14 7.90
CA LYS A 102 14.54 -10.96 7.84
C LYS A 102 15.21 -10.93 6.46
N TYR A 103 14.44 -10.70 5.38
CA TYR A 103 14.96 -10.61 4.01
C TYR A 103 15.42 -9.20 3.64
N ILE A 104 14.96 -8.18 4.33
CA ILE A 104 15.48 -6.81 4.21
C ILE A 104 16.97 -6.75 4.57
N ALA A 105 17.44 -7.63 5.45
CA ALA A 105 18.86 -7.74 5.80
C ALA A 105 19.72 -8.30 4.66
N ALA A 106 19.12 -8.98 3.68
CA ALA A 106 19.83 -9.51 2.52
C ALA A 106 19.50 -8.63 1.29
N PRO A 107 20.49 -8.05 0.59
CA PRO A 107 20.25 -7.18 -0.57
C PRO A 107 19.86 -7.99 -1.82
N LYS A 108 18.96 -8.93 -1.67
CA LYS A 108 18.45 -9.78 -2.75
C LYS A 108 16.94 -9.69 -2.77
N SER A 109 16.37 -9.69 -3.97
CA SER A 109 14.96 -10.00 -4.14
C SER A 109 14.70 -11.38 -3.55
N TYR A 110 13.69 -11.47 -2.74
CA TYR A 110 13.28 -12.71 -2.11
C TYR A 110 12.01 -13.23 -2.76
N ASP A 111 12.02 -14.51 -3.04
CA ASP A 111 10.92 -15.23 -3.65
C ASP A 111 10.64 -16.46 -2.79
N GLU A 112 9.61 -16.40 -1.94
CA GLU A 112 9.12 -17.55 -1.20
C GLU A 112 7.80 -17.96 -1.87
N HIS A 113 7.63 -19.15 -2.25
CA HIS A 113 6.49 -19.63 -3.02
C HIS A 113 6.43 -19.10 -4.47
N GLU A 114 7.56 -19.22 -5.16
CA GLU A 114 7.57 -19.23 -6.61
C GLU A 114 6.81 -18.05 -7.25
N GLU A 115 7.04 -16.79 -6.79
CA GLU A 115 6.58 -15.61 -7.55
C GLU A 115 5.75 -14.57 -6.76
N LEU A 116 5.28 -14.89 -5.56
CA LEU A 116 4.28 -14.02 -4.93
C LEU A 116 4.87 -12.83 -4.17
N TYR A 117 6.07 -12.99 -3.59
CA TYR A 117 6.69 -11.92 -2.82
C TYR A 117 8.02 -11.45 -3.42
N ARG A 118 8.17 -10.15 -3.56
CA ARG A 118 9.43 -9.52 -3.93
C ARG A 118 9.80 -8.43 -2.95
N VAL A 119 10.98 -8.51 -2.35
CA VAL A 119 11.52 -7.47 -1.46
C VAL A 119 12.78 -6.88 -2.06
N GLU A 120 12.78 -5.57 -2.25
CA GLU A 120 13.94 -4.77 -2.63
C GLU A 120 14.36 -3.94 -1.42
N SER A 121 15.64 -4.04 -1.05
CA SER A 121 16.19 -3.32 0.08
C SER A 121 17.48 -2.61 -0.34
N ASP A 122 17.51 -1.31 -0.15
CA ASP A 122 18.70 -0.47 -0.33
C ASP A 122 18.96 0.30 0.97
N ILE A 123 19.59 -0.39 1.92
CA ILE A 123 19.85 0.16 3.26
C ILE A 123 20.77 1.39 3.18
N THR A 124 21.69 1.40 2.23
CA THR A 124 22.64 2.52 2.03
C THR A 124 21.91 3.80 1.64
N ASN A 125 20.91 3.71 0.79
CA ASN A 125 20.07 4.83 0.37
C ASN A 125 18.82 5.00 1.25
N GLY A 126 18.61 4.11 2.23
CA GLY A 126 17.48 4.20 3.15
C GLY A 126 16.14 3.90 2.50
N TYR A 127 16.07 2.84 1.68
CA TYR A 127 14.88 2.48 0.91
C TYR A 127 14.53 1.00 1.06
N ILE A 128 13.24 0.72 1.14
CA ILE A 128 12.65 -0.61 1.09
C ILE A 128 11.42 -0.57 0.19
N ARG A 129 11.23 -1.63 -0.60
CA ARG A 129 10.02 -1.90 -1.35
C ARG A 129 9.66 -3.37 -1.20
N SER A 130 8.45 -3.67 -0.80
CA SER A 130 7.90 -5.02 -0.84
C SER A 130 6.70 -5.06 -1.77
N MET A 131 6.57 -6.14 -2.52
CA MET A 131 5.45 -6.37 -3.43
C MET A 131 4.94 -7.78 -3.22
N LEU A 132 3.64 -7.92 -3.09
CA LEU A 132 2.93 -9.20 -3.21
C LEU A 132 2.26 -9.23 -4.58
N LEU A 133 2.64 -10.21 -5.38
CA LEU A 133 2.15 -10.39 -6.76
C LEU A 133 1.14 -11.55 -6.79
N THR A 134 -0.03 -11.32 -6.23
CA THR A 134 -1.19 -12.23 -6.30
C THR A 134 -2.32 -11.55 -7.07
N GLU A 135 -3.50 -12.16 -7.08
CA GLU A 135 -4.75 -11.53 -7.54
C GLU A 135 -5.04 -10.21 -6.81
N VAL A 136 -4.51 -10.06 -5.59
CA VAL A 136 -4.50 -8.80 -4.84
C VAL A 136 -3.08 -8.24 -4.87
N ALA A 137 -2.89 -7.16 -5.61
CA ALA A 137 -1.60 -6.49 -5.68
C ALA A 137 -1.41 -5.64 -4.41
N ARG A 138 -0.42 -6.00 -3.59
CA ARG A 138 0.00 -5.18 -2.45
C ARG A 138 1.41 -4.69 -2.67
N GLU A 139 1.61 -3.42 -2.44
CA GLU A 139 2.94 -2.81 -2.49
C GLU A 139 3.12 -1.91 -1.27
N THR A 140 4.29 -2.01 -0.65
CA THR A 140 4.74 -1.06 0.36
C THR A 140 6.08 -0.49 -0.04
N GLN A 141 6.19 0.83 -0.11
CA GLN A 141 7.43 1.55 -0.27
C GLN A 141 7.74 2.32 1.01
N MET A 142 9.00 2.33 1.43
CA MET A 142 9.50 3.11 2.55
C MET A 142 10.81 3.77 2.19
N CYS A 143 10.99 5.02 2.61
CA CYS A 143 12.28 5.68 2.59
C CYS A 143 12.38 6.72 3.70
N TYR A 144 13.59 7.30 3.88
CA TYR A 144 13.73 8.42 4.80
C TYR A 144 14.66 9.51 4.26
N TRP A 145 14.41 10.73 4.71
CA TRP A 145 15.20 11.92 4.38
C TRP A 145 15.82 12.50 5.64
N ASN A 146 17.10 12.85 5.57
CA ASN A 146 17.76 13.58 6.65
C ASN A 146 17.35 15.06 6.58
N ARG A 147 16.84 15.59 7.70
CA ARG A 147 16.46 16.98 7.88
C ARG A 147 17.63 17.83 8.38
N LYS A 148 17.55 19.15 8.15
CA LYS A 148 18.57 20.11 8.59
C LYS A 148 18.68 20.22 10.13
N ASN A 149 17.59 19.93 10.84
CA ASN A 149 17.53 19.93 12.31
C ASN A 149 18.16 18.66 12.95
N GLY A 150 18.63 17.70 12.13
CA GLY A 150 19.20 16.43 12.61
C GLY A 150 18.16 15.32 12.80
N HIS A 151 16.89 15.58 12.56
CA HIS A 151 15.84 14.57 12.53
C HIS A 151 15.84 13.81 11.20
N SER A 152 15.01 12.79 11.11
CA SER A 152 14.73 12.11 9.84
C SER A 152 13.22 12.13 9.56
N LEU A 153 12.86 12.52 8.34
CA LEU A 153 11.52 12.29 7.83
C LEU A 153 11.42 10.86 7.30
N VAL A 154 10.52 10.06 7.83
CA VAL A 154 10.23 8.71 7.34
C VAL A 154 8.94 8.74 6.55
N GLY A 155 8.99 8.31 5.29
CA GLY A 155 7.83 8.22 4.40
C GLY A 155 7.49 6.76 4.12
N VAL A 156 6.20 6.48 4.09
CA VAL A 156 5.62 5.18 3.75
C VAL A 156 4.51 5.39 2.74
N PHE A 157 4.47 4.56 1.72
CA PHE A 157 3.36 4.48 0.78
C PHE A 157 2.95 3.01 0.64
N MET A 158 1.67 2.75 0.76
CA MET A 158 1.06 1.43 0.67
C MET A 158 -0.05 1.44 -0.36
N VAL A 159 -0.09 0.40 -1.18
CA VAL A 159 -1.17 0.10 -2.12
C VAL A 159 -1.74 -1.26 -1.76
N ASN A 160 -3.04 -1.32 -1.62
CA ASN A 160 -3.79 -2.56 -1.51
C ASN A 160 -4.84 -2.57 -2.62
N GLY A 161 -4.59 -3.34 -3.66
CA GLY A 161 -5.49 -3.46 -4.81
C GLY A 161 -6.19 -4.80 -4.80
N SER A 162 -7.46 -4.82 -5.17
CA SER A 162 -8.25 -6.03 -5.42
C SER A 162 -8.71 -6.03 -6.87
N GLU A 163 -8.85 -7.20 -7.49
CA GLU A 163 -9.34 -7.30 -8.88
C GLU A 163 -10.73 -6.69 -9.08
N ASN A 164 -11.53 -6.61 -8.02
CA ASN A 164 -12.93 -6.22 -8.09
C ASN A 164 -13.25 -4.91 -7.37
N GLU A 165 -12.27 -4.29 -6.72
CA GLU A 165 -12.48 -3.11 -5.89
C GLU A 165 -11.44 -2.03 -6.21
N LYS A 166 -11.81 -0.78 -5.93
CA LYS A 166 -10.89 0.35 -6.06
C LYS A 166 -9.71 0.16 -5.11
N SER A 167 -8.50 0.33 -5.62
CA SER A 167 -7.29 0.26 -4.81
C SER A 167 -7.35 1.23 -3.64
N GLU A 168 -6.98 0.77 -2.46
CA GLU A 168 -6.76 1.64 -1.30
C GLU A 168 -5.29 2.09 -1.27
N ASN A 169 -5.07 3.37 -1.43
CA ASN A 169 -3.76 3.98 -1.39
C ASN A 169 -3.60 4.76 -0.08
N VAL A 170 -2.56 4.44 0.67
CA VAL A 170 -2.26 5.10 1.95
C VAL A 170 -0.83 5.59 1.95
N PHE A 171 -0.63 6.83 2.37
CA PHE A 171 0.70 7.34 2.64
C PHE A 171 0.78 7.96 4.04
N MET A 172 1.95 7.82 4.65
CA MET A 172 2.23 8.29 6.00
C MET A 172 3.58 8.99 6.03
N PHE A 173 3.68 10.00 6.87
CA PHE A 173 4.95 10.67 7.15
C PHE A 173 5.16 10.81 8.64
N TYR A 174 6.36 10.47 9.10
CA TYR A 174 6.76 10.59 10.50
C TYR A 174 8.04 11.41 10.62
N ASP A 175 8.09 12.30 11.60
CA ASP A 175 9.32 12.93 12.05
C ASP A 175 9.97 12.07 13.13
N TYR A 176 11.16 11.56 12.87
CA TYR A 176 11.95 10.79 13.82
C TYR A 176 12.96 11.68 14.51
N ASP A 177 12.87 11.80 15.84
CA ASP A 177 13.87 12.46 16.68
C ASP A 177 14.89 11.45 17.21
N PRO A 178 16.18 11.53 16.79
CA PRO A 178 17.21 10.60 17.22
C PRO A 178 17.62 10.76 18.70
N LYS A 179 17.17 11.83 19.38
CA LYS A 179 17.46 12.03 20.82
C LYS A 179 16.49 11.24 21.70
N THR A 180 15.26 11.14 21.27
CA THR A 180 14.19 10.43 21.98
C THR A 180 13.93 9.03 21.43
N ASN A 181 14.39 8.76 20.21
CA ASN A 181 14.08 7.57 19.44
C ASN A 181 12.56 7.40 19.18
N ILE A 182 11.85 8.48 18.97
CA ILE A 182 10.41 8.49 18.72
C ILE A 182 10.13 8.99 17.31
N MET A 183 9.25 8.29 16.60
CA MET A 183 8.60 8.77 15.38
C MET A 183 7.24 9.37 15.75
N THR A 184 7.00 10.61 15.34
CA THR A 184 5.75 11.33 15.52
C THR A 184 5.13 11.63 14.15
N PRO A 185 3.81 11.48 13.93
CA PRO A 185 3.18 11.83 12.66
C PRO A 185 3.51 13.27 12.24
N ASP A 186 4.01 13.43 11.02
CA ASP A 186 4.30 14.75 10.44
C ASP A 186 3.14 15.21 9.56
N MET A 187 2.18 15.85 10.17
CA MET A 187 0.96 16.29 9.51
C MET A 187 1.19 17.48 8.57
N ASP A 188 2.27 18.23 8.73
CA ASP A 188 2.58 19.35 7.84
C ASP A 188 3.11 18.83 6.51
N VAL A 189 4.02 17.85 6.53
CA VAL A 189 4.47 17.16 5.31
C VAL A 189 3.32 16.37 4.68
N TYR A 190 2.54 15.67 5.50
CA TYR A 190 1.37 14.93 5.01
C TYR A 190 0.45 15.83 4.17
N LYS A 191 0.05 16.99 4.68
CA LYS A 191 -0.84 17.92 3.98
C LYS A 191 -0.24 18.47 2.67
N VAL A 192 1.08 18.65 2.61
CA VAL A 192 1.74 19.07 1.37
C VAL A 192 1.59 18.01 0.29
N VAL A 193 1.81 16.74 0.63
CA VAL A 193 1.68 15.62 -0.30
C VAL A 193 0.21 15.36 -0.63
N GLU A 194 -0.66 15.36 0.37
CA GLU A 194 -2.12 15.16 0.23
C GLU A 194 -2.73 16.13 -0.78
N LYS A 195 -2.37 17.40 -0.71
CA LYS A 195 -2.85 18.44 -1.63
C LYS A 195 -2.54 18.14 -3.10
N VAL A 196 -1.48 17.40 -3.37
CA VAL A 196 -1.06 17.05 -4.73
C VAL A 196 -1.60 15.68 -5.14
N ALA A 197 -1.58 14.71 -4.22
CA ALA A 197 -2.02 13.35 -4.48
C ALA A 197 -3.55 13.23 -4.54
N ILE A 198 -4.27 13.89 -3.64
CA ILE A 198 -5.74 13.84 -3.58
C ILE A 198 -6.33 15.05 -4.31
N ASP A 199 -6.20 15.05 -5.63
CA ASP A 199 -6.77 16.07 -6.51
C ASP A 199 -8.06 15.51 -7.15
N LYS A 200 -9.18 16.19 -6.93
CA LYS A 200 -10.52 15.78 -7.42
C LYS A 200 -10.64 15.73 -8.96
N ALA A 201 -9.67 16.26 -9.67
CA ALA A 201 -9.61 16.18 -11.14
C ALA A 201 -9.17 14.78 -11.63
N PHE A 202 -8.73 13.91 -10.74
CA PHE A 202 -8.22 12.57 -11.04
C PHE A 202 -8.99 11.50 -10.26
N ASP A 203 -9.03 10.30 -10.79
CA ASP A 203 -9.80 9.18 -10.21
C ASP A 203 -9.00 8.43 -9.14
N ASP A 204 -7.67 8.40 -9.28
CA ASP A 204 -6.76 7.72 -8.37
C ASP A 204 -5.36 8.34 -8.40
N TYR A 205 -4.50 7.91 -7.47
CA TYR A 205 -3.11 8.37 -7.39
C TYR A 205 -2.16 7.25 -6.97
N GLY A 206 -0.87 7.41 -7.31
CA GLY A 206 0.22 6.59 -6.81
C GLY A 206 1.40 7.46 -6.40
N LEU A 207 2.16 7.04 -5.40
CA LEU A 207 3.40 7.67 -5.03
C LEU A 207 4.59 6.77 -5.40
N VAL A 208 5.65 7.38 -5.95
CA VAL A 208 6.94 6.73 -6.10
C VAL A 208 7.90 7.39 -5.13
N LEU A 209 8.21 6.69 -4.04
CA LEU A 209 9.19 7.13 -3.07
C LEU A 209 10.60 6.90 -3.63
N PRO A 210 11.56 7.80 -3.39
CA PRO A 210 12.87 7.74 -4.04
C PRO A 210 13.76 6.65 -3.42
N GLN A 211 14.17 5.67 -4.22
CA GLN A 211 15.31 4.80 -3.89
C GLN A 211 16.63 5.56 -4.07
N LYS A 212 16.70 6.39 -5.10
CA LYS A 212 17.83 7.28 -5.38
C LYS A 212 17.32 8.68 -5.61
N GLY A 213 18.04 9.65 -5.10
CA GLY A 213 17.58 11.04 -5.12
C GLY A 213 16.80 11.39 -3.87
N LYS A 214 15.89 12.36 -3.97
CA LYS A 214 15.14 12.87 -2.81
C LYS A 214 13.72 13.31 -3.14
N ASP A 215 13.35 13.35 -4.41
CA ASP A 215 12.07 13.89 -4.85
C ASP A 215 11.03 12.76 -4.94
N ILE A 216 9.78 13.05 -4.57
CA ILE A 216 8.66 12.13 -4.72
C ILE A 216 8.01 12.38 -6.08
N VAL A 217 7.72 11.33 -6.82
CA VAL A 217 6.84 11.40 -7.99
C VAL A 217 5.43 11.01 -7.59
N VAL A 218 4.47 11.83 -7.97
CA VAL A 218 3.04 11.59 -7.80
C VAL A 218 2.45 11.29 -9.16
N ASN A 219 1.97 10.07 -9.35
CA ASN A 219 1.22 9.65 -10.53
C ASN A 219 -0.26 9.85 -10.25
N LEU A 220 -0.92 10.61 -11.11
CA LEU A 220 -2.36 10.88 -11.04
C LEU A 220 -3.03 10.19 -12.22
N TYR A 221 -4.04 9.40 -11.95
CA TYR A 221 -4.70 8.54 -12.92
C TYR A 221 -6.09 9.08 -13.28
N THR A 222 -6.42 9.06 -14.56
CA THR A 222 -7.75 9.40 -15.08
C THR A 222 -8.24 8.25 -15.94
N ASP A 223 -9.43 7.72 -15.65
CA ASP A 223 -10.09 6.73 -16.49
C ASP A 223 -10.42 7.35 -17.85
N ASN A 224 -9.93 6.78 -18.93
CA ASN A 224 -10.17 7.27 -20.29
C ASN A 224 -11.36 6.59 -20.98
N GLY A 225 -12.10 5.72 -20.25
CA GLY A 225 -13.30 5.04 -20.76
C GLY A 225 -13.05 3.90 -21.77
N GLU A 226 -11.79 3.66 -22.14
CA GLU A 226 -11.28 2.51 -22.86
C GLU A 226 -10.49 1.67 -21.87
N ASP A 227 -10.11 0.45 -22.16
CA ASP A 227 -9.42 -0.46 -21.19
C ASP A 227 -8.05 0.09 -20.73
N GLY A 228 -8.01 1.31 -20.21
CA GLY A 228 -6.79 1.99 -19.78
C GLY A 228 -7.02 3.26 -18.96
N CYS A 229 -5.92 3.85 -18.51
CA CYS A 229 -5.94 5.12 -17.81
C CYS A 229 -4.84 6.06 -18.33
N ASP A 230 -5.13 7.34 -18.36
CA ASP A 230 -4.14 8.39 -18.60
C ASP A 230 -3.39 8.70 -17.30
N VAL A 231 -2.08 8.90 -17.39
CA VAL A 231 -1.23 9.20 -16.24
C VAL A 231 -0.65 10.60 -16.37
N THR A 232 -0.87 11.41 -15.35
CA THR A 232 -0.23 12.72 -15.19
C THR A 232 0.79 12.67 -14.06
N GLU A 233 2.06 12.93 -14.35
CA GLU A 233 3.12 12.96 -13.34
C GLU A 233 3.29 14.37 -12.77
N LYS A 234 3.41 14.45 -11.44
CA LYS A 234 3.83 15.66 -10.71
C LYS A 234 5.03 15.34 -9.83
N THR A 235 5.97 16.25 -9.72
CA THR A 235 7.17 16.09 -8.89
C THR A 235 7.11 16.96 -7.66
N LEU A 236 7.28 16.35 -6.50
CA LEU A 236 7.45 17.02 -5.21
C LEU A 236 8.93 17.03 -4.85
N LYS A 237 9.55 18.20 -4.96
CA LYS A 237 10.97 18.41 -4.71
C LYS A 237 11.27 18.55 -3.24
N TRP A 238 12.27 17.79 -2.74
CA TRP A 238 12.75 17.89 -1.37
C TRP A 238 13.51 19.21 -1.12
N THR A 239 13.14 19.94 -0.08
CA THR A 239 13.75 21.24 0.29
C THR A 239 14.81 21.13 1.40
N GLY A 240 14.95 19.93 1.99
CA GLY A 240 15.78 19.68 3.16
C GLY A 240 14.99 19.65 4.48
N ASP A 241 13.67 19.87 4.40
CA ASP A 241 12.77 19.85 5.56
C ASP A 241 11.36 19.37 5.20
N THR A 242 10.86 19.80 4.07
CA THR A 242 9.55 19.45 3.51
C THR A 242 9.62 19.31 1.99
N PHE A 243 8.50 19.23 1.31
CA PHE A 243 8.41 19.18 -0.15
C PHE A 243 7.76 20.44 -0.74
N THR A 244 8.10 20.72 -1.99
CA THR A 244 7.42 21.74 -2.81
C THR A 244 7.08 21.16 -4.17
N LEU A 245 5.88 21.47 -4.68
CA LEU A 245 5.50 21.08 -6.03
C LEU A 245 6.36 21.84 -7.05
N VAL A 246 6.94 21.09 -7.99
CA VAL A 246 7.62 21.68 -9.16
C VAL A 246 6.54 22.14 -10.13
N ALA A 247 6.57 23.43 -10.50
CA ALA A 247 5.73 23.91 -11.58
C ALA A 247 6.26 23.33 -12.90
N ASN A 248 5.40 22.67 -13.65
CA ASN A 248 5.68 22.25 -15.03
C ASN A 248 5.49 23.42 -15.96
#